data_6a286e9f984be6a5cb43009695890c29
#
_entry.id   6a286e9f984be6a5cb43009695890c29
#
_cell.length_a   1.000
_cell.length_b   1.000
_cell.length_c   1.000
_cell.angle_alpha   90.00
_cell.angle_beta   90.00
_cell.angle_gamma   90.00
#
_symmetry.space_group_name_H-M   'P 1'
#
loop_
_entity.id
_entity.type
_entity.pdbx_description
1 polymer ?
#
loop_
_entity_poly.entity_id
_entity_poly.type
_entity_poly.pdbx_seq_one_letter_code
_entity_poly.pdbx_strand_id
1 'polypeptide(L)'
;MTQPAPAFTPLPAFDPRSVPVARVDVDLPAVPLQDQTPAALRQRFAAPPAWQPEVVLEKKFMQREPAQASVLVPIVLRAQPMVLLTERTAHLSTHSGQIAFPGGRADLEDASPAAT
;
A
#
# COMPACT_ATOMS: atom_id res chain seq x y z
N MET A 1 -39.55 7.33 -14.65
CA MET A 1 -38.61 8.48 -14.72
C MET A 1 -37.26 7.99 -14.21
N THR A 2 -36.33 7.72 -15.13
CA THR A 2 -35.00 7.19 -14.78
C THR A 2 -34.10 8.38 -14.50
N GLN A 3 -33.58 8.50 -13.28
CA GLN A 3 -32.61 9.52 -12.91
C GLN A 3 -31.33 9.28 -13.71
N PRO A 4 -30.74 10.29 -14.37
CA PRO A 4 -29.47 10.14 -15.04
C PRO A 4 -28.38 9.84 -14.02
N ALA A 5 -27.48 8.91 -14.35
CA ALA A 5 -26.33 8.60 -13.53
C ALA A 5 -25.46 9.86 -13.32
N PRO A 6 -24.90 10.07 -12.11
CA PRO A 6 -24.06 11.22 -11.86
C PRO A 6 -22.86 11.23 -12.83
N ALA A 7 -22.66 12.36 -13.48
CA ALA A 7 -21.51 12.55 -14.37
C ALA A 7 -20.21 12.40 -13.58
N PHE A 8 -19.38 11.45 -13.98
CA PHE A 8 -18.04 11.27 -13.42
C PHE A 8 -17.18 12.46 -13.83
N THR A 9 -16.85 13.33 -12.90
CA THR A 9 -15.83 14.35 -13.12
C THR A 9 -14.47 13.64 -13.08
N PRO A 10 -13.71 13.60 -14.18
CA PRO A 10 -12.38 13.00 -14.14
C PRO A 10 -11.52 13.76 -13.13
N LEU A 11 -10.83 13.01 -12.26
CA LEU A 11 -9.85 13.59 -11.36
C LEU A 11 -8.76 14.29 -12.20
N PRO A 12 -8.25 15.45 -11.75
CA PRO A 12 -7.17 16.12 -12.45
C PRO A 12 -5.98 15.17 -12.61
N ALA A 13 -5.31 15.25 -13.75
CA ALA A 13 -4.12 14.46 -14.01
C ALA A 13 -3.10 14.70 -12.90
N PHE A 14 -2.76 13.65 -12.17
CA PHE A 14 -1.80 13.70 -11.07
C PHE A 14 -0.48 13.05 -11.50
N ASP A 15 0.58 13.85 -11.57
CA ASP A 15 1.94 13.35 -11.74
C ASP A 15 2.67 13.40 -10.39
N PRO A 16 2.93 12.23 -9.75
CA PRO A 16 3.60 12.19 -8.46
C PRO A 16 5.02 12.76 -8.50
N ARG A 17 5.66 12.82 -9.67
CA ARG A 17 7.01 13.39 -9.85
C ARG A 17 7.00 14.92 -9.78
N SER A 18 5.87 15.54 -10.04
CA SER A 18 5.70 16.99 -9.99
C SER A 18 5.29 17.52 -8.61
N VAL A 19 4.93 16.62 -7.69
CA VAL A 19 4.51 17.02 -6.33
C VAL A 19 5.74 17.43 -5.53
N PRO A 20 5.78 18.68 -4.99
CA PRO A 20 6.88 19.10 -4.17
C PRO A 20 6.94 18.28 -2.87
N VAL A 21 8.16 17.95 -2.44
CA VAL A 21 8.38 17.30 -1.14
C VAL A 21 8.06 18.29 -0.04
N ALA A 22 7.02 18.04 0.73
CA ALA A 22 6.61 18.94 1.82
C ALA A 22 7.51 18.80 3.06
N ARG A 23 7.98 17.58 3.35
CA ARG A 23 8.85 17.27 4.49
C ARG A 23 9.67 16.02 4.19
N VAL A 24 10.86 15.97 4.76
CA VAL A 24 11.68 14.75 4.85
C VAL A 24 11.96 14.51 6.33
N ASP A 25 11.66 13.33 6.83
CA ASP A 25 11.82 12.95 8.24
C ASP A 25 13.29 12.60 8.54
N VAL A 26 14.15 13.61 8.44
CA VAL A 26 15.60 13.48 8.69
C VAL A 26 15.94 13.37 10.17
N ASP A 27 15.00 13.70 11.04
CA ASP A 27 15.08 13.64 12.50
C ASP A 27 14.81 12.23 13.06
N LEU A 28 14.28 11.31 12.24
CA LEU A 28 14.11 9.92 12.64
C LEU A 28 15.47 9.20 12.66
N PRO A 29 15.75 8.40 13.70
CA PRO A 29 16.98 7.63 13.76
C PRO A 29 17.04 6.63 12.60
N ALA A 30 18.20 6.57 11.94
CA ALA A 30 18.43 5.59 10.90
C ALA A 30 18.35 4.16 11.48
N VAL A 31 17.71 3.25 10.75
CA VAL A 31 17.70 1.83 11.13
C VAL A 31 19.12 1.26 10.99
N PRO A 32 19.71 0.68 12.04
CA PRO A 32 21.05 0.11 11.99
C PRO A 32 21.15 -0.99 10.92
N LEU A 33 22.30 -1.10 10.25
CA LEU A 33 22.48 -2.09 9.16
C LEU A 33 22.28 -3.54 9.64
N GLN A 34 22.62 -3.85 10.87
CA GLN A 34 22.36 -5.17 11.46
C GLN A 34 20.87 -5.52 11.51
N ASP A 35 20.01 -4.52 11.67
CA ASP A 35 18.55 -4.69 11.75
C ASP A 35 17.89 -4.76 10.36
N GLN A 36 18.64 -4.45 9.32
CA GLN A 36 18.21 -4.55 7.91
C GLN A 36 18.52 -5.92 7.29
N THR A 37 19.11 -6.86 8.04
CA THR A 37 19.40 -8.19 7.55
C THR A 37 18.12 -9.03 7.39
N PRO A 38 18.11 -10.02 6.46
CA PRO A 38 16.95 -10.90 6.30
C PRO A 38 16.52 -11.62 7.58
N ALA A 39 17.48 -11.99 8.42
CA ALA A 39 17.22 -12.65 9.70
C ALA A 39 16.54 -11.68 10.68
N ALA A 40 17.06 -10.47 10.83
CA ALA A 40 16.50 -9.44 11.69
C ALA A 40 15.07 -9.04 11.25
N LEU A 41 14.86 -8.88 9.94
CA LEU A 41 13.54 -8.58 9.39
C LEU A 41 12.53 -9.69 9.68
N ARG A 42 12.89 -10.98 9.45
CA ARG A 42 12.01 -12.11 9.81
C ARG A 42 11.70 -12.14 11.31
N GLN A 43 12.68 -11.92 12.16
CA GLN A 43 12.47 -11.86 13.61
C GLN A 43 11.51 -10.72 13.99
N ARG A 44 11.68 -9.55 13.41
CA ARG A 44 10.82 -8.38 13.65
C ARG A 44 9.36 -8.64 13.28
N PHE A 45 9.13 -9.30 12.13
CA PHE A 45 7.77 -9.64 11.69
C PHE A 45 7.16 -10.81 12.49
N ALA A 46 7.98 -11.75 12.96
CA ALA A 46 7.51 -12.83 13.83
C ALA A 46 7.14 -12.36 15.25
N ALA A 47 7.80 -11.31 15.74
CA ALA A 47 7.55 -10.71 17.05
C ALA A 47 7.47 -9.18 16.93
N PRO A 48 6.39 -8.66 16.33
CA PRO A 48 6.22 -7.22 16.15
C PRO A 48 6.11 -6.53 17.52
N PRO A 49 6.65 -5.30 17.67
CA PRO A 49 6.47 -4.53 18.88
C PRO A 49 4.99 -4.20 19.08
N ALA A 50 4.61 -3.97 20.33
CA ALA A 50 3.28 -3.43 20.62
C ALA A 50 3.10 -2.10 19.88
N TRP A 51 2.03 -2.01 19.11
CA TRP A 51 1.72 -0.84 18.31
C TRP A 51 0.21 -0.54 18.35
N GLN A 52 -0.11 0.72 18.36
CA GLN A 52 -1.49 1.17 18.24
C GLN A 52 -1.60 2.14 17.06
N PRO A 53 -2.60 1.99 16.19
CA PRO A 53 -2.79 2.91 15.08
C PRO A 53 -3.17 4.31 15.60
N GLU A 54 -2.61 5.35 14.99
CA GLU A 54 -2.99 6.73 15.28
C GLU A 54 -4.44 7.01 14.93
N VAL A 55 -4.94 6.33 13.89
CA VAL A 55 -6.32 6.42 13.44
C VAL A 55 -6.99 5.06 13.65
N VAL A 56 -7.92 5.01 14.60
CA VAL A 56 -8.64 3.77 14.94
C VAL A 56 -9.86 3.56 14.02
N LEU A 57 -10.42 4.63 13.48
CA LEU A 57 -11.62 4.59 12.63
C LEU A 57 -11.43 5.52 11.43
N GLU A 58 -11.37 4.95 10.24
CA GLU A 58 -11.51 5.72 9.01
C GLU A 58 -12.97 6.10 8.76
N LYS A 59 -13.19 7.32 8.26
CA LYS A 59 -14.51 7.74 7.81
C LYS A 59 -14.92 6.86 6.63
N LYS A 60 -16.07 6.20 6.74
CA LYS A 60 -16.65 5.47 5.60
C LYS A 60 -17.08 6.50 4.54
N PHE A 61 -16.31 6.59 3.46
CA PHE A 61 -16.65 7.44 2.31
C PHE A 61 -17.74 6.83 1.41
N MET A 62 -18.00 5.54 1.56
CA MET A 62 -19.04 4.81 0.81
C MET A 62 -19.80 3.86 1.74
N GLN A 63 -21.08 3.64 1.43
CA GLN A 63 -21.93 2.64 2.13
C GLN A 63 -21.64 1.20 1.65
N ARG A 64 -20.41 0.91 1.25
CA ARG A 64 -20.01 -0.46 0.87
C ARG A 64 -19.37 -1.15 2.06
N GLU A 65 -19.67 -2.44 2.18
CA GLU A 65 -18.96 -3.28 3.14
C GLU A 65 -17.47 -3.36 2.76
N PRO A 66 -16.57 -3.34 3.76
CA PRO A 66 -15.15 -3.51 3.52
C PRO A 66 -14.86 -4.85 2.82
N ALA A 67 -14.04 -4.80 1.79
CA ALA A 67 -13.56 -6.01 1.13
C ALA A 67 -12.25 -6.46 1.76
N GLN A 68 -12.10 -7.76 1.99
CA GLN A 68 -10.82 -8.34 2.37
C GLN A 68 -9.83 -8.17 1.23
N ALA A 69 -8.62 -7.78 1.55
CA ALA A 69 -7.54 -7.60 0.59
C ALA A 69 -6.21 -7.99 1.23
N SER A 70 -5.26 -8.39 0.41
CA SER A 70 -3.90 -8.70 0.84
C SER A 70 -2.92 -7.80 0.13
N VAL A 71 -1.86 -7.42 0.84
CA VAL A 71 -0.78 -6.60 0.32
C VAL A 71 0.54 -7.30 0.59
N LEU A 72 1.33 -7.52 -0.45
CA LEU A 72 2.66 -8.07 -0.36
C LEU A 72 3.68 -6.94 -0.24
N VAL A 73 4.51 -6.97 0.80
CA VAL A 73 5.67 -6.09 0.95
C VAL A 73 6.94 -6.86 0.58
N PRO A 74 7.30 -6.93 -0.72
CA PRO A 74 8.43 -7.75 -1.16
C PRO A 74 9.75 -7.05 -0.87
N ILE A 75 10.64 -7.75 -0.16
CA ILE A 75 12.01 -7.32 0.11
C ILE A 75 12.96 -8.15 -0.74
N VAL A 76 13.54 -7.51 -1.75
CA VAL A 76 14.48 -8.14 -2.67
C VAL A 76 15.88 -8.06 -2.09
N LEU A 77 16.48 -9.21 -1.84
CA LEU A 77 17.83 -9.31 -1.28
C LEU A 77 18.87 -9.16 -2.37
N ARG A 78 19.49 -7.99 -2.42
CA ARG A 78 20.64 -7.64 -3.24
C ARG A 78 21.80 -7.24 -2.32
N ALA A 79 22.81 -6.57 -2.85
CA ALA A 79 23.91 -6.01 -2.04
C ALA A 79 23.37 -5.14 -0.88
N GLN A 80 22.26 -4.44 -1.15
CA GLN A 80 21.42 -3.80 -0.13
C GLN A 80 19.98 -4.31 -0.29
N PRO A 81 19.25 -4.58 0.81
CA PRO A 81 17.84 -4.93 0.73
C PRO A 81 17.04 -3.80 0.07
N MET A 82 16.19 -4.16 -0.88
CA MET A 82 15.37 -3.23 -1.64
C MET A 82 13.90 -3.60 -1.53
N VAL A 83 13.04 -2.61 -1.41
CA VAL A 83 11.59 -2.79 -1.48
C VAL A 83 11.16 -2.71 -2.95
N LEU A 84 10.38 -3.71 -3.40
CA LEU A 84 9.80 -3.69 -4.73
C LEU A 84 8.41 -3.08 -4.68
N LEU A 85 8.16 -2.13 -5.58
CA LEU A 85 6.87 -1.52 -5.80
C LEU A 85 6.43 -1.78 -7.24
N THR A 86 5.14 -1.73 -7.49
CA THR A 86 4.53 -1.81 -8.81
C THR A 86 3.94 -0.47 -9.20
N GLU A 87 3.99 -0.15 -10.49
CA GLU A 87 3.21 0.93 -11.08
C GLU A 87 1.95 0.33 -11.71
N ARG A 88 0.79 0.78 -11.28
CA ARG A 88 -0.49 0.29 -11.78
C ARG A 88 -0.68 0.75 -13.23
N THR A 89 -1.17 -0.15 -14.07
CA THR A 89 -1.34 0.14 -15.49
C THR A 89 -2.31 1.29 -15.75
N ALA A 90 -2.06 2.05 -16.81
CA ALA A 90 -2.87 3.20 -17.19
C ALA A 90 -4.31 2.87 -17.59
N HIS A 91 -4.59 1.61 -17.91
CA HIS A 91 -5.91 1.16 -18.37
C HIS A 91 -6.91 0.82 -17.25
N LEU A 92 -6.48 0.89 -15.99
CA LEU A 92 -7.36 0.60 -14.86
C LEU A 92 -8.32 1.78 -14.63
N SER A 93 -9.58 1.46 -14.33
CA SER A 93 -10.62 2.45 -14.00
C SER A 93 -10.39 3.16 -12.67
N THR A 94 -9.58 2.58 -11.78
CA THR A 94 -9.29 3.12 -10.46
C THR A 94 -7.79 3.05 -10.17
N HIS A 95 -7.24 4.10 -9.56
CA HIS A 95 -5.84 4.15 -9.15
C HIS A 95 -4.83 3.90 -10.28
N SER A 96 -5.16 4.32 -11.51
CA SER A 96 -4.29 4.25 -12.68
C SER A 96 -2.97 5.00 -12.45
N GLY A 97 -1.84 4.40 -12.83
CA GLY A 97 -0.51 5.01 -12.71
C GLY A 97 0.04 5.16 -11.28
N GLN A 98 -0.71 4.74 -10.26
CA GLN A 98 -0.23 4.83 -8.88
C GLN A 98 0.86 3.81 -8.59
N ILE A 99 1.86 4.26 -7.85
CA ILE A 99 2.87 3.39 -7.25
C ILE A 99 2.30 2.76 -5.99
N ALA A 100 2.34 1.44 -5.90
CA ALA A 100 1.79 0.69 -4.77
C ALA A 100 2.55 -0.62 -4.56
N PHE A 101 2.39 -1.20 -3.39
CA PHE A 101 2.75 -2.60 -3.18
C PHE A 101 1.87 -3.52 -4.05
N PRO A 102 2.42 -4.65 -4.54
CA PRO A 102 1.61 -5.70 -5.14
C PRO A 102 0.52 -6.17 -4.16
N GLY A 103 -0.65 -6.44 -4.67
CA GLY A 103 -1.75 -6.92 -3.85
C GLY A 103 -3.07 -6.88 -4.59
N GLY A 104 -4.09 -7.39 -3.95
CA GLY A 104 -5.40 -7.47 -4.54
C GLY A 104 -6.50 -7.75 -3.52
N ARG A 105 -7.73 -7.74 -4.01
CA ARG A 105 -8.87 -8.20 -3.25
C ARG A 105 -8.81 -9.73 -3.16
N ALA A 106 -9.08 -10.25 -1.97
CA ALA A 106 -9.16 -11.70 -1.77
C ALA A 106 -10.36 -12.28 -2.54
N ASP A 107 -10.12 -13.36 -3.25
CA ASP A 107 -11.16 -14.17 -3.87
C ASP A 107 -11.67 -15.23 -2.88
N LEU A 108 -12.87 -15.75 -3.12
CA LEU A 108 -13.48 -16.78 -2.25
C LEU A 108 -12.68 -18.08 -2.19
N GLU A 109 -11.88 -18.33 -3.21
CA GLU A 109 -11.06 -19.53 -3.35
C GLU A 109 -9.67 -19.39 -2.71
N ASP A 110 -9.31 -18.20 -2.27
CA ASP A 110 -8.01 -17.93 -1.66
C ASP A 110 -7.94 -18.60 -0.28
N ALA A 111 -7.10 -19.63 -0.15
CA ALA A 111 -6.93 -20.36 1.08
C ALA A 111 -6.18 -19.60 2.18
N SER A 112 -5.52 -18.49 1.83
CA SER A 112 -4.74 -17.66 2.75
C SER A 112 -4.46 -16.28 2.15
N PRO A 113 -4.07 -15.28 2.96
CA PRO A 113 -3.60 -13.98 2.45
C PRO A 113 -2.44 -14.07 1.46
N ALA A 114 -1.64 -15.12 1.54
CA ALA A 114 -0.53 -15.35 0.60
C ALA A 114 -1.00 -15.94 -0.73
N ALA A 115 -2.22 -16.45 -0.82
CA ALA A 115 -2.81 -16.95 -2.07
C ALA A 115 -3.44 -15.83 -2.89
N THR A 116 -3.91 -14.76 -2.22
CA THR A 116 -4.37 -13.52 -2.85
C THR A 116 -3.25 -12.82 -3.61
#